data_344d2ba493e3612225bd9978ec188013
#
_entry.id   344d2ba493e3612225bd9978ec188013
#
_cell.length_a   1.000
_cell.length_b   1.000
_cell.length_c   1.000
_cell.angle_alpha   90.00
_cell.angle_beta   90.00
_cell.angle_gamma   90.00
#
_symmetry.space_group_name_H-M   'P 1'
#
loop_
_entity.id
_entity.type
_entity.pdbx_description
1 polymer ?
#
loop_
_entity_poly.entity_id
_entity_poly.type
_entity_poly.pdbx_seq_one_letter_code
_entity_poly.pdbx_strand_id
1 'polypeptide(L)'
;MVASAVAPAAAAPCAARAALRRAPQARRLHTCRSVAAPLAPVEMKPPANLHGFKLLREEYVAEYDAKVFLFEHEKTGAEVMSLSNDDENKTFGVTFRTPPANSTGIPHILEHSVLCGSRKYPIKEPFVELIKGSLNTFLNAMTYPDRTCYPVASCNLQDFKNLVDVYLDAVFHPRCMTNEKTFLQEGWHYELDSPEGEMTFKGVVFNEMKGVYSSPDSVLPREARYPAIAPRKVSPAPVGSATSRRGNAPHRKMP
;
A
#
# COMPACT_ATOMS: atom_id res chain seq x y z
N MET A 1 34.61 24.90 -2.18
CA MET A 1 35.33 26.16 -2.49
C MET A 1 35.19 26.41 -3.98
N VAL A 2 34.46 27.41 -4.37
CA VAL A 2 34.68 28.52 -5.29
C VAL A 2 33.36 29.28 -5.37
N ALA A 3 33.38 30.43 -4.74
CA ALA A 3 32.35 31.45 -4.85
C ALA A 3 32.63 32.29 -6.10
N SER A 4 31.62 32.71 -6.82
CA SER A 4 31.71 33.80 -7.77
C SER A 4 30.52 34.74 -7.59
N ALA A 5 30.83 35.94 -7.10
CA ALA A 5 29.95 37.08 -6.99
C ALA A 5 29.91 37.83 -8.32
N VAL A 6 28.74 38.34 -8.72
CA VAL A 6 28.61 39.41 -9.75
C VAL A 6 27.71 40.49 -9.16
N ALA A 7 28.27 41.69 -9.18
CA ALA A 7 27.74 42.96 -8.65
C ALA A 7 26.76 43.63 -9.65
N PRO A 8 26.02 44.68 -9.19
CA PRO A 8 24.88 45.24 -9.92
C PRO A 8 25.26 46.40 -10.87
N ALA A 9 24.51 46.53 -11.95
CA ALA A 9 24.58 47.65 -12.85
C ALA A 9 23.54 48.73 -12.53
N ALA A 10 24.00 49.98 -12.67
CA ALA A 10 23.37 51.20 -12.26
C ALA A 10 22.18 51.65 -13.09
N ALA A 11 21.37 52.48 -12.45
CA ALA A 11 20.24 53.20 -12.98
C ALA A 11 20.65 54.41 -13.85
N ALA A 12 19.84 54.72 -14.85
CA ALA A 12 19.79 56.06 -15.48
C ALA A 12 18.31 56.48 -15.69
N PRO A 13 17.99 57.77 -15.49
CA PRO A 13 16.63 58.27 -15.47
C PRO A 13 16.23 58.82 -16.85
N CYS A 14 15.00 58.66 -17.28
CA CYS A 14 14.45 59.42 -18.41
C CYS A 14 12.97 59.80 -18.19
N ALA A 15 12.84 61.11 -18.09
CA ALA A 15 11.80 62.05 -18.50
C ALA A 15 10.32 61.64 -18.55
N ALA A 16 9.60 62.41 -17.80
CA ALA A 16 8.14 62.57 -17.81
C ALA A 16 7.56 62.93 -19.17
N ARG A 17 6.50 62.27 -19.57
CA ARG A 17 5.46 62.79 -20.48
C ARG A 17 4.09 62.50 -19.88
N ALA A 18 3.40 63.58 -19.57
CA ALA A 18 1.99 63.54 -19.21
C ALA A 18 1.12 63.08 -20.36
N ALA A 19 0.34 62.06 -20.16
CA ALA A 19 -0.75 61.68 -21.04
C ALA A 19 -2.02 61.37 -20.24
N LEU A 20 -3.02 62.09 -20.58
CA LEU A 20 -4.42 62.12 -20.18
C LEU A 20 -4.96 60.83 -19.54
N ARG A 21 -5.46 60.97 -18.34
CA ARG A 21 -6.28 59.98 -17.61
C ARG A 21 -7.63 59.78 -18.31
N ARG A 22 -7.82 58.67 -18.99
CA ARG A 22 -9.14 58.13 -19.29
C ARG A 22 -9.53 57.26 -18.08
N ALA A 23 -10.72 57.55 -17.53
CA ALA A 23 -11.32 56.79 -16.48
C ALA A 23 -11.50 55.32 -16.90
N PRO A 24 -11.25 54.32 -16.03
CA PRO A 24 -11.51 52.94 -16.37
C PRO A 24 -13.03 52.71 -16.36
N GLN A 25 -13.58 52.32 -17.51
CA GLN A 25 -14.93 51.74 -17.57
C GLN A 25 -14.94 50.48 -16.70
N ALA A 26 -15.80 50.50 -15.67
CA ALA A 26 -16.08 49.32 -14.85
C ALA A 26 -16.62 48.20 -15.75
N ARG A 27 -15.79 47.18 -15.98
CA ARG A 27 -16.24 45.91 -16.54
C ARG A 27 -17.20 45.30 -15.53
N ARG A 28 -18.50 45.23 -15.88
CA ARG A 28 -19.44 44.38 -15.19
C ARG A 28 -18.92 42.96 -15.23
N LEU A 29 -18.47 42.46 -14.08
CA LEU A 29 -18.26 41.04 -13.86
C LEU A 29 -19.64 40.38 -13.99
N HIS A 30 -19.87 39.67 -15.09
CA HIS A 30 -20.93 38.69 -15.17
C HIS A 30 -20.61 37.60 -14.18
N THR A 31 -21.22 37.67 -13.00
CA THR A 31 -21.27 36.52 -12.09
C THR A 31 -22.09 35.45 -12.78
N CYS A 32 -21.42 34.43 -13.31
CA CYS A 32 -22.03 33.16 -13.65
C CYS A 32 -22.54 32.54 -12.33
N ARG A 33 -23.81 32.86 -11.98
CA ARG A 33 -24.58 32.05 -11.06
C ARG A 33 -25.03 30.80 -11.81
N SER A 34 -24.18 29.80 -11.91
CA SER A 34 -24.63 28.44 -12.08
C SER A 34 -24.90 27.88 -10.67
N VAL A 35 -26.04 28.22 -10.11
CA VAL A 35 -26.58 27.44 -9.01
C VAL A 35 -27.33 26.29 -9.67
N ALA A 36 -26.60 25.21 -9.97
CA ALA A 36 -27.23 23.92 -10.08
C ALA A 36 -27.86 23.66 -8.71
N ALA A 37 -29.20 23.56 -8.66
CA ALA A 37 -29.87 23.11 -7.45
C ALA A 37 -29.21 21.79 -7.01
N PRO A 38 -28.95 21.60 -5.71
CA PRO A 38 -28.45 20.32 -5.23
C PRO A 38 -29.46 19.26 -5.70
N LEU A 39 -28.99 18.33 -6.53
CA LEU A 39 -29.75 17.14 -6.88
C LEU A 39 -30.10 16.46 -5.56
N ALA A 40 -31.40 16.28 -5.31
CA ALA A 40 -31.84 15.51 -4.16
C ALA A 40 -31.08 14.18 -4.14
N PRO A 41 -30.60 13.74 -2.98
CA PRO A 41 -29.85 12.48 -2.91
C PRO A 41 -30.72 11.38 -3.51
N VAL A 42 -30.23 10.79 -4.60
CA VAL A 42 -30.90 9.63 -5.20
C VAL A 42 -30.79 8.53 -4.16
N GLU A 43 -31.91 8.17 -3.59
CA GLU A 43 -32.01 7.08 -2.63
C GLU A 43 -31.76 5.75 -3.37
N MET A 44 -30.48 5.43 -3.60
CA MET A 44 -30.09 4.17 -4.23
C MET A 44 -30.29 3.05 -3.22
N LYS A 45 -31.40 2.34 -3.36
CA LYS A 45 -31.59 1.07 -2.69
C LYS A 45 -30.93 -0.01 -3.57
N PRO A 46 -29.83 -0.65 -3.10
CA PRO A 46 -29.19 -1.68 -3.89
C PRO A 46 -30.16 -2.86 -4.11
N PRO A 47 -30.06 -3.57 -5.23
CA PRO A 47 -30.85 -4.78 -5.45
C PRO A 47 -30.49 -5.85 -4.39
N ALA A 48 -31.48 -6.67 -4.02
CA ALA A 48 -31.31 -7.72 -3.02
C ALA A 48 -30.25 -8.76 -3.41
N ASN A 49 -30.02 -8.96 -4.72
CA ASN A 49 -28.96 -9.80 -5.28
C ASN A 49 -28.35 -9.09 -6.49
N LEU A 50 -27.03 -8.99 -6.52
CA LEU A 50 -26.25 -8.37 -7.60
C LEU A 50 -25.03 -9.24 -7.92
N HIS A 51 -24.99 -9.83 -9.11
CA HIS A 51 -23.85 -10.66 -9.57
C HIS A 51 -23.47 -11.81 -8.63
N GLY A 52 -24.46 -12.41 -7.94
CA GLY A 52 -24.21 -13.48 -6.96
C GLY A 52 -23.83 -12.99 -5.57
N PHE A 53 -23.90 -11.68 -5.34
CA PHE A 53 -23.80 -11.10 -4.01
C PHE A 53 -25.19 -10.85 -3.45
N LYS A 54 -25.49 -11.46 -2.31
CA LYS A 54 -26.75 -11.32 -1.56
C LYS A 54 -26.58 -10.23 -0.49
N LEU A 55 -27.53 -9.30 -0.43
CA LEU A 55 -27.58 -8.30 0.65
C LEU A 55 -27.93 -9.00 1.97
N LEU A 56 -27.03 -8.91 2.95
CA LEU A 56 -27.21 -9.45 4.29
C LEU A 56 -27.77 -8.41 5.27
N ARG A 57 -27.25 -7.19 5.21
CA ARG A 57 -27.55 -6.14 6.18
C ARG A 57 -27.47 -4.76 5.54
N GLU A 58 -28.39 -3.88 5.97
CA GLU A 58 -28.36 -2.45 5.70
C GLU A 58 -28.42 -1.71 7.03
N GLU A 59 -27.57 -0.69 7.20
CA GLU A 59 -27.51 0.10 8.43
C GLU A 59 -27.09 1.53 8.11
N TYR A 60 -27.63 2.49 8.86
CA TYR A 60 -27.17 3.87 8.85
C TYR A 60 -26.28 4.12 10.06
N VAL A 61 -25.07 4.59 9.81
CA VAL A 61 -24.04 4.91 10.82
C VAL A 61 -23.99 6.42 10.97
N ALA A 62 -24.62 6.93 12.04
CA ALA A 62 -24.80 8.36 12.26
C ALA A 62 -23.46 9.10 12.45
N GLU A 63 -22.45 8.46 13.04
CA GLU A 63 -21.12 9.04 13.28
C GLU A 63 -20.39 9.43 12.00
N TYR A 64 -20.70 8.76 10.89
CA TYR A 64 -20.09 9.00 9.58
C TYR A 64 -21.06 9.54 8.55
N ASP A 65 -22.30 9.78 8.94
CA ASP A 65 -23.41 10.13 8.01
C ASP A 65 -23.42 9.22 6.78
N ALA A 66 -23.33 7.92 7.02
CA ALA A 66 -23.13 6.93 5.98
C ALA A 66 -24.17 5.82 6.02
N LYS A 67 -24.72 5.46 4.85
CA LYS A 67 -25.44 4.21 4.65
C LYS A 67 -24.45 3.09 4.37
N VAL A 68 -24.56 2.00 5.10
CA VAL A 68 -23.69 0.83 4.99
C VAL A 68 -24.50 -0.37 4.53
N PHE A 69 -24.00 -1.06 3.53
CA PHE A 69 -24.57 -2.29 2.98
C PHE A 69 -23.54 -3.41 3.07
N LEU A 70 -23.91 -4.52 3.67
CA LEU A 70 -23.10 -5.73 3.75
C LEU A 70 -23.66 -6.78 2.80
N PHE A 71 -22.81 -7.27 1.90
CA PHE A 71 -23.14 -8.33 0.94
C PHE A 71 -22.24 -9.53 1.17
N GLU A 72 -22.76 -10.71 0.84
CA GLU A 72 -22.00 -11.97 0.81
C GLU A 72 -22.11 -12.62 -0.56
N HIS A 73 -21.00 -13.08 -1.10
CA HIS A 73 -20.98 -13.82 -2.35
C HIS A 73 -21.36 -15.28 -2.14
N GLU A 74 -22.46 -15.72 -2.76
CA GLU A 74 -23.08 -17.03 -2.51
C GLU A 74 -22.17 -18.25 -2.74
N LYS A 75 -21.21 -18.14 -3.68
CA LYS A 75 -20.31 -19.25 -4.01
C LYS A 75 -19.06 -19.31 -3.14
N THR A 76 -18.53 -18.16 -2.71
CA THR A 76 -17.20 -18.10 -2.08
C THR A 76 -17.27 -17.67 -0.62
N GLY A 77 -18.42 -17.14 -0.16
CA GLY A 77 -18.53 -16.53 1.17
C GLY A 77 -17.75 -15.23 1.31
N ALA A 78 -17.28 -14.63 0.21
CA ALA A 78 -16.60 -13.34 0.27
C ALA A 78 -17.58 -12.25 0.67
N GLU A 79 -17.19 -11.42 1.63
CA GLU A 79 -17.99 -10.30 2.12
C GLU A 79 -17.58 -9.01 1.42
N VAL A 80 -18.55 -8.19 1.05
CA VAL A 80 -18.35 -6.84 0.51
C VAL A 80 -19.16 -5.86 1.35
N MET A 81 -18.45 -4.89 1.92
CA MET A 81 -19.07 -3.75 2.62
C MET A 81 -19.03 -2.53 1.71
N SER A 82 -20.20 -1.96 1.43
CA SER A 82 -20.34 -0.73 0.66
C SER A 82 -20.83 0.39 1.57
N LEU A 83 -20.08 1.51 1.58
CA LEU A 83 -20.47 2.74 2.27
C LEU A 83 -20.89 3.78 1.25
N SER A 84 -21.97 4.49 1.54
CA SER A 84 -22.44 5.63 0.75
C SER A 84 -22.59 6.84 1.67
N ASN A 85 -21.82 7.88 1.40
CA ASN A 85 -21.83 9.18 2.07
C ASN A 85 -21.53 10.30 1.07
N ASP A 86 -21.41 11.54 1.53
CA ASP A 86 -21.15 12.72 0.71
C ASP A 86 -19.65 12.94 0.39
N ASP A 87 -18.76 12.05 0.79
CA ASP A 87 -17.33 12.18 0.52
C ASP A 87 -17.05 11.97 -0.99
N GLU A 88 -16.40 12.95 -1.60
CA GLU A 88 -15.96 12.85 -3.00
C GLU A 88 -14.82 11.85 -3.20
N ASN A 89 -14.06 11.55 -2.14
CA ASN A 89 -12.93 10.63 -2.19
C ASN A 89 -13.40 9.18 -2.12
N LYS A 90 -13.44 8.53 -3.29
CA LYS A 90 -13.86 7.15 -3.43
C LYS A 90 -12.74 6.22 -2.99
N THR A 91 -13.02 5.34 -2.04
CA THR A 91 -12.07 4.38 -1.50
C THR A 91 -12.49 2.95 -1.83
N PHE A 92 -11.55 2.14 -2.22
CA PHE A 92 -11.70 0.70 -2.41
C PHE A 92 -10.57 -0.04 -1.68
N GLY A 93 -10.87 -1.19 -1.11
CA GLY A 93 -9.86 -2.04 -0.48
C GLY A 93 -10.22 -3.51 -0.55
N VAL A 94 -9.22 -4.34 -0.82
CA VAL A 94 -9.32 -5.80 -0.71
C VAL A 94 -8.51 -6.23 0.50
N THR A 95 -9.11 -7.05 1.35
CA THR A 95 -8.47 -7.57 2.55
C THR A 95 -8.54 -9.09 2.56
N PHE A 96 -7.38 -9.72 2.75
CA PHE A 96 -7.27 -11.16 2.92
C PHE A 96 -6.85 -11.48 4.36
N ARG A 97 -7.41 -12.55 4.91
CA ARG A 97 -6.93 -13.09 6.17
C ARG A 97 -5.66 -13.89 5.93
N THR A 98 -4.54 -13.43 6.49
CA THR A 98 -3.20 -13.99 6.26
C THR A 98 -2.44 -14.21 7.58
N PRO A 99 -2.97 -15.03 8.53
CA PRO A 99 -2.26 -15.29 9.77
C PRO A 99 -0.98 -16.07 9.48
N PRO A 100 0.20 -15.59 9.95
CA PRO A 100 1.47 -16.28 9.72
C PRO A 100 1.55 -17.56 10.55
N ALA A 101 2.09 -18.62 9.97
CA ALA A 101 2.38 -19.87 10.68
C ALA A 101 3.74 -19.84 11.40
N ASN A 102 4.65 -18.96 11.01
CA ASN A 102 6.01 -18.83 11.52
C ASN A 102 6.56 -17.42 11.25
N SER A 103 7.84 -17.20 11.58
CA SER A 103 8.50 -15.89 11.45
C SER A 103 9.26 -15.70 10.12
N THR A 104 8.90 -16.43 9.07
CA THR A 104 9.58 -16.31 7.76
C THR A 104 9.15 -15.09 6.94
N GLY A 105 8.10 -14.37 7.36
CA GLY A 105 7.63 -13.16 6.70
C GLY A 105 6.81 -13.39 5.42
N ILE A 106 6.34 -14.61 5.17
CA ILE A 106 5.63 -14.99 3.94
C ILE A 106 4.46 -14.05 3.59
N PRO A 107 3.57 -13.65 4.52
CA PRO A 107 2.48 -12.73 4.18
C PRO A 107 2.96 -11.39 3.63
N HIS A 108 4.03 -10.82 4.18
CA HIS A 108 4.60 -9.55 3.73
C HIS A 108 5.35 -9.70 2.39
N ILE A 109 6.11 -10.78 2.22
CA ILE A 109 6.75 -11.11 0.95
C ILE A 109 5.70 -11.29 -0.15
N LEU A 110 4.57 -11.93 0.17
CA LEU A 110 3.48 -12.11 -0.77
C LEU A 110 2.79 -10.78 -1.11
N GLU A 111 2.62 -9.89 -0.14
CA GLU A 111 2.10 -8.54 -0.35
C GLU A 111 2.88 -7.81 -1.45
N HIS A 112 4.21 -7.75 -1.32
CA HIS A 112 5.08 -7.15 -2.34
C HIS A 112 4.99 -7.90 -3.67
N SER A 113 5.05 -9.22 -3.60
CA SER A 113 5.13 -10.08 -4.79
C SER A 113 3.90 -9.97 -5.71
N VAL A 114 2.69 -9.83 -5.15
CA VAL A 114 1.47 -9.69 -5.98
C VAL A 114 1.41 -8.36 -6.72
N LEU A 115 2.11 -7.33 -6.22
CA LEU A 115 2.22 -6.03 -6.87
C LEU A 115 3.34 -5.94 -7.92
N CYS A 116 4.11 -7.02 -8.13
CA CYS A 116 5.18 -7.09 -9.14
C CYS A 116 4.68 -7.50 -10.55
N GLY A 117 3.45 -7.17 -10.87
CA GLY A 117 2.83 -7.46 -12.17
C GLY A 117 1.71 -8.49 -12.10
N SER A 118 0.82 -8.41 -13.08
CA SER A 118 -0.38 -9.24 -13.14
C SER A 118 -0.66 -9.71 -14.57
N ARG A 119 -1.75 -10.44 -14.73
CA ARG A 119 -2.17 -10.98 -16.04
C ARG A 119 -2.41 -9.88 -17.07
N LYS A 120 -3.17 -8.83 -16.72
CA LYS A 120 -3.48 -7.70 -17.60
C LYS A 120 -2.33 -6.69 -17.68
N TYR A 121 -1.57 -6.55 -16.59
CA TYR A 121 -0.51 -5.57 -16.42
C TYR A 121 0.84 -6.26 -16.17
N PRO A 122 1.45 -6.89 -17.19
CA PRO A 122 2.66 -7.71 -17.05
C PRO A 122 3.94 -6.89 -16.97
N ILE A 123 3.88 -5.67 -16.45
CA ILE A 123 5.02 -4.79 -16.20
C ILE A 123 5.67 -5.10 -14.84
N LYS A 124 6.93 -4.72 -14.68
CA LYS A 124 7.72 -5.08 -13.50
C LYS A 124 7.19 -4.44 -12.21
N GLU A 125 6.79 -3.17 -12.29
CA GLU A 125 6.38 -2.36 -11.14
C GLU A 125 5.14 -1.52 -11.47
N PRO A 126 3.95 -2.15 -11.67
CA PRO A 126 2.73 -1.42 -11.99
C PRO A 126 2.34 -0.42 -10.91
N PHE A 127 2.68 -0.71 -9.66
CA PHE A 127 2.46 0.18 -8.52
C PHE A 127 3.20 1.52 -8.67
N VAL A 128 4.48 1.49 -9.07
CA VAL A 128 5.28 2.70 -9.28
C VAL A 128 4.75 3.53 -10.46
N GLU A 129 4.30 2.87 -11.52
CA GLU A 129 3.69 3.56 -12.66
C GLU A 129 2.34 4.20 -12.29
N LEU A 130 1.55 3.56 -11.44
CA LEU A 130 0.32 4.14 -10.90
C LEU A 130 0.59 5.38 -10.05
N ILE A 131 1.58 5.34 -9.16
CA ILE A 131 1.95 6.51 -8.35
C ILE A 131 2.31 7.72 -9.23
N LYS A 132 3.00 7.49 -10.35
CA LYS A 132 3.45 8.56 -11.26
C LYS A 132 2.35 9.10 -12.16
N GLY A 133 1.41 8.28 -12.58
CA GLY A 133 0.44 8.61 -13.63
C GLY A 133 -1.01 8.74 -13.19
N SER A 134 -1.37 8.32 -11.98
CA SER A 134 -2.71 8.33 -11.43
C SER A 134 -3.01 9.62 -10.66
N LEU A 135 -4.29 9.98 -10.58
CA LEU A 135 -4.82 11.05 -9.74
C LEU A 135 -5.21 10.53 -8.34
N ASN A 136 -4.57 9.46 -7.90
CA ASN A 136 -4.87 8.84 -6.62
C ASN A 136 -4.67 9.82 -5.46
N THR A 137 -5.54 9.70 -4.46
CA THR A 137 -5.40 10.39 -3.17
C THR A 137 -4.77 9.47 -2.12
N PHE A 138 -4.87 8.16 -2.33
CA PHE A 138 -4.23 7.15 -1.51
C PHE A 138 -3.97 5.88 -2.31
N LEU A 139 -2.79 5.33 -2.16
CA LEU A 139 -2.36 4.09 -2.81
C LEU A 139 -1.38 3.38 -1.88
N ASN A 140 -1.71 2.17 -1.43
CA ASN A 140 -0.83 1.42 -0.54
C ASN A 140 -1.13 -0.08 -0.57
N ALA A 141 -0.26 -0.85 0.08
CA ALA A 141 -0.50 -2.21 0.55
C ALA A 141 0.03 -2.31 1.98
N MET A 142 -0.58 -3.15 2.81
CA MET A 142 -0.24 -3.23 4.24
C MET A 142 -0.46 -4.64 4.75
N THR A 143 0.58 -5.22 5.35
CA THR A 143 0.49 -6.49 6.07
C THR A 143 0.41 -6.24 7.58
N TYR A 144 -0.71 -6.64 8.16
CA TYR A 144 -0.96 -6.68 9.60
C TYR A 144 -0.69 -8.08 10.16
N PRO A 145 -0.71 -8.27 11.49
CA PRO A 145 -0.40 -9.58 12.09
C PRO A 145 -1.27 -10.74 11.62
N ASP A 146 -2.50 -10.49 11.17
CA ASP A 146 -3.48 -11.52 10.80
C ASP A 146 -4.15 -11.31 9.44
N ARG A 147 -3.83 -10.20 8.76
CA ARG A 147 -4.45 -9.81 7.49
C ARG A 147 -3.53 -8.98 6.61
N THR A 148 -3.77 -9.01 5.32
CA THR A 148 -3.11 -8.16 4.31
C THR A 148 -4.15 -7.37 3.55
N CYS A 149 -3.98 -6.05 3.44
CA CYS A 149 -4.91 -5.11 2.86
C CYS A 149 -4.28 -4.38 1.67
N TYR A 150 -5.07 -4.15 0.63
CA TYR A 150 -4.68 -3.43 -0.58
C TYR A 150 -5.66 -2.28 -0.83
N PRO A 151 -5.49 -1.13 -0.16
CA PRO A 151 -6.38 0.02 -0.29
C PRO A 151 -5.95 0.98 -1.39
N VAL A 152 -6.94 1.58 -2.08
CA VAL A 152 -6.76 2.65 -3.05
C VAL A 152 -7.86 3.69 -2.89
N ALA A 153 -7.56 4.95 -3.21
CA ALA A 153 -8.55 6.01 -3.23
C ALA A 153 -8.26 7.05 -4.32
N SER A 154 -9.32 7.63 -4.87
CA SER A 154 -9.26 8.75 -5.81
C SER A 154 -10.55 9.56 -5.80
N CYS A 155 -10.45 10.89 -5.90
CA CYS A 155 -11.59 11.76 -6.14
C CYS A 155 -12.07 11.69 -7.60
N ASN A 156 -11.21 11.30 -8.53
CA ASN A 156 -11.57 11.14 -9.94
C ASN A 156 -12.17 9.76 -10.20
N LEU A 157 -13.41 9.71 -10.69
CA LEU A 157 -14.15 8.46 -10.88
C LEU A 157 -13.48 7.52 -11.90
N GLN A 158 -12.91 8.06 -12.99
CA GLN A 158 -12.26 7.22 -14.01
C GLN A 158 -10.95 6.65 -13.47
N ASP A 159 -10.17 7.46 -12.78
CA ASP A 159 -8.94 7.02 -12.13
C ASP A 159 -9.24 5.96 -11.06
N PHE A 160 -10.25 6.18 -10.21
CA PHE A 160 -10.70 5.21 -9.23
C PHE A 160 -11.02 3.83 -9.85
N LYS A 161 -11.77 3.83 -10.97
CA LYS A 161 -12.09 2.58 -11.69
C LYS A 161 -10.82 1.89 -12.23
N ASN A 162 -9.87 2.66 -12.74
CA ASN A 162 -8.60 2.12 -13.23
C ASN A 162 -7.78 1.51 -12.07
N LEU A 163 -7.71 2.19 -10.93
CA LEU A 163 -7.04 1.68 -9.73
C LEU A 163 -7.66 0.37 -9.25
N VAL A 164 -9.00 0.31 -9.19
CA VAL A 164 -9.71 -0.92 -8.81
C VAL A 164 -9.41 -2.07 -9.78
N ASP A 165 -9.43 -1.83 -11.10
CA ASP A 165 -9.12 -2.88 -12.09
C ASP A 165 -7.69 -3.40 -11.96
N VAL A 166 -6.71 -2.51 -11.79
CA VAL A 166 -5.29 -2.90 -11.59
C VAL A 166 -5.11 -3.69 -10.32
N TYR A 167 -5.68 -3.24 -9.19
CA TYR A 167 -5.52 -3.93 -7.91
C TYR A 167 -6.22 -5.28 -7.87
N LEU A 168 -7.43 -5.38 -8.42
CA LEU A 168 -8.14 -6.66 -8.51
C LEU A 168 -7.39 -7.65 -9.40
N ASP A 169 -6.86 -7.22 -10.55
CA ASP A 169 -6.07 -8.12 -11.39
C ASP A 169 -4.75 -8.52 -10.72
N ALA A 170 -4.11 -7.61 -9.98
CA ALA A 170 -2.90 -7.92 -9.22
C ALA A 170 -3.14 -8.98 -8.15
N VAL A 171 -4.16 -8.83 -7.31
CA VAL A 171 -4.38 -9.74 -6.18
C VAL A 171 -5.01 -11.08 -6.60
N PHE A 172 -5.82 -11.13 -7.67
CA PHE A 172 -6.47 -12.37 -8.13
C PHE A 172 -5.71 -13.11 -9.23
N HIS A 173 -4.85 -12.42 -9.97
CA HIS A 173 -4.09 -12.98 -11.08
C HIS A 173 -2.63 -12.51 -11.08
N PRO A 174 -1.93 -12.64 -9.94
CA PRO A 174 -0.57 -12.15 -9.81
C PRO A 174 0.39 -12.96 -10.67
N ARG A 175 1.35 -12.27 -11.27
CA ARG A 175 2.39 -12.89 -12.09
C ARG A 175 3.40 -13.70 -11.25
N CYS A 176 3.55 -13.40 -9.98
CA CYS A 176 4.46 -14.11 -9.08
C CYS A 176 4.14 -15.61 -8.96
N MET A 177 2.91 -16.05 -9.26
CA MET A 177 2.55 -17.47 -9.30
C MET A 177 3.26 -18.26 -10.39
N THR A 178 3.74 -17.59 -11.44
CA THR A 178 4.42 -18.21 -12.59
C THR A 178 5.83 -17.69 -12.80
N ASN A 179 6.25 -16.67 -12.07
CA ASN A 179 7.55 -16.02 -12.19
C ASN A 179 8.32 -16.10 -10.86
N GLU A 180 9.15 -17.10 -10.74
CA GLU A 180 10.03 -17.33 -9.58
C GLU A 180 10.93 -16.14 -9.25
N LYS A 181 11.33 -15.34 -10.26
CA LYS A 181 12.22 -14.19 -10.08
C LYS A 181 11.66 -13.13 -9.14
N THR A 182 10.32 -13.00 -9.07
CA THR A 182 9.67 -12.09 -8.14
C THR A 182 9.95 -12.49 -6.69
N PHE A 183 9.83 -13.77 -6.37
CA PHE A 183 10.15 -14.25 -5.03
C PHE A 183 11.66 -14.13 -4.73
N LEU A 184 12.52 -14.39 -5.70
CA LEU A 184 13.97 -14.20 -5.53
C LEU A 184 14.36 -12.74 -5.27
N GLN A 185 13.56 -11.78 -5.75
CA GLN A 185 13.76 -10.35 -5.51
C GLN A 185 13.19 -9.93 -4.14
N GLU A 186 11.92 -10.25 -3.86
CA GLU A 186 11.19 -9.77 -2.67
C GLU A 186 11.48 -10.59 -1.42
N GLY A 187 11.72 -11.88 -1.59
CA GLY A 187 12.04 -12.82 -0.52
C GLY A 187 13.45 -12.63 0.05
N TRP A 188 13.70 -13.29 1.16
CA TRP A 188 15.03 -13.31 1.76
C TRP A 188 15.86 -14.51 1.25
N HIS A 189 17.16 -14.33 1.20
CA HIS A 189 18.12 -15.36 0.81
C HIS A 189 19.41 -15.21 1.61
N TYR A 190 20.23 -16.28 1.59
CA TYR A 190 21.59 -16.22 2.11
C TYR A 190 22.51 -15.57 1.09
N GLU A 191 23.38 -14.69 1.56
CA GLU A 191 24.39 -14.04 0.74
C GLU A 191 25.77 -14.16 1.39
N LEU A 192 26.76 -14.45 0.56
CA LEU A 192 28.17 -14.59 0.93
C LEU A 192 28.98 -13.64 0.04
N ASP A 193 29.47 -12.55 0.61
CA ASP A 193 30.22 -11.53 -0.15
C ASP A 193 31.61 -11.99 -0.58
N SER A 194 32.20 -12.96 0.15
CA SER A 194 33.48 -13.60 -0.20
C SER A 194 33.52 -15.04 0.34
N PRO A 195 34.35 -15.95 -0.22
CA PRO A 195 34.45 -17.35 0.22
C PRO A 195 34.77 -17.49 1.71
N GLU A 196 35.51 -16.56 2.28
CA GLU A 196 35.92 -16.52 3.69
C GLU A 196 35.01 -15.63 4.55
N GLY A 197 33.99 -14.98 3.93
CA GLY A 197 33.08 -14.06 4.58
C GLY A 197 32.04 -14.75 5.48
N GLU A 198 31.39 -13.97 6.29
CA GLU A 198 30.25 -14.44 7.08
C GLU A 198 28.98 -14.46 6.20
N MET A 199 28.22 -15.56 6.29
CA MET A 199 26.95 -15.69 5.59
C MET A 199 25.91 -14.78 6.21
N THR A 200 25.30 -13.91 5.41
CA THR A 200 24.30 -12.93 5.83
C THR A 200 22.95 -13.20 5.19
N PHE A 201 21.89 -12.59 5.76
CA PHE A 201 20.56 -12.59 5.16
C PHE A 201 20.35 -11.27 4.40
N LYS A 202 19.89 -11.38 3.15
CA LYS A 202 19.45 -10.24 2.34
C LYS A 202 18.10 -10.52 1.69
N GLY A 203 17.41 -9.48 1.25
CA GLY A 203 16.12 -9.52 0.57
C GLY A 203 15.42 -8.19 0.75
N VAL A 204 14.52 -7.81 -0.18
CA VAL A 204 13.86 -6.50 -0.16
C VAL A 204 13.05 -6.35 1.13
N VAL A 205 12.09 -7.24 1.37
CA VAL A 205 11.23 -7.22 2.57
C VAL A 205 12.05 -7.40 3.86
N PHE A 206 13.05 -8.27 3.84
CA PHE A 206 13.93 -8.48 5.00
C PHE A 206 14.68 -7.20 5.38
N ASN A 207 15.27 -6.51 4.41
CA ASN A 207 16.01 -5.28 4.64
C ASN A 207 15.10 -4.13 5.09
N GLU A 208 13.90 -4.03 4.53
CA GLU A 208 12.86 -3.09 4.97
C GLU A 208 12.53 -3.30 6.44
N MET A 209 12.17 -4.53 6.82
CA MET A 209 11.82 -4.85 8.21
C MET A 209 12.98 -4.64 9.17
N LYS A 210 14.21 -4.94 8.75
CA LYS A 210 15.41 -4.63 9.53
C LYS A 210 15.54 -3.13 9.78
N GLY A 211 15.25 -2.30 8.77
CA GLY A 211 15.21 -0.84 8.90
C GLY A 211 14.12 -0.37 9.85
N VAL A 212 12.88 -0.84 9.68
CA VAL A 212 11.74 -0.49 10.53
C VAL A 212 12.00 -0.86 11.98
N TYR A 213 12.49 -2.07 12.25
CA TYR A 213 12.75 -2.54 13.63
C TYR A 213 14.01 -1.97 14.26
N SER A 214 14.84 -1.22 13.55
CA SER A 214 15.96 -0.48 14.11
C SER A 214 15.55 0.90 14.69
N SER A 215 14.36 1.39 14.34
CA SER A 215 13.83 2.64 14.86
C SER A 215 13.50 2.54 16.36
N PRO A 216 13.87 3.54 17.20
CA PRO A 216 13.49 3.57 18.62
C PRO A 216 11.98 3.48 18.85
N ASP A 217 11.17 4.11 17.99
CA ASP A 217 9.72 4.11 18.07
C ASP A 217 9.12 2.71 17.81
N SER A 218 9.82 1.86 17.09
CA SER A 218 9.43 0.46 16.85
C SER A 218 9.95 -0.49 17.94
N VAL A 219 11.11 -0.19 18.50
CA VAL A 219 11.73 -0.98 19.58
C VAL A 219 10.92 -0.87 20.86
N LEU A 220 10.56 0.36 21.27
CA LEU A 220 9.87 0.60 22.54
C LEU A 220 8.55 -0.17 22.70
N PRO A 221 7.59 -0.13 21.77
CA PRO A 221 6.34 -0.89 21.90
C PRO A 221 6.56 -2.41 21.90
N ARG A 222 7.56 -2.89 21.15
CA ARG A 222 7.90 -4.30 21.11
C ARG A 222 8.44 -4.78 22.44
N GLU A 223 9.42 -4.10 22.99
CA GLU A 223 10.02 -4.43 24.28
C GLU A 223 9.01 -4.27 25.43
N ALA A 224 8.13 -3.27 25.38
CA ALA A 224 7.08 -3.07 26.37
C ALA A 224 5.99 -4.17 26.36
N ARG A 225 5.72 -4.78 25.19
CA ARG A 225 4.75 -5.88 25.07
C ARG A 225 5.32 -7.23 25.51
N TYR A 226 6.61 -7.46 25.34
CA TYR A 226 7.25 -8.74 25.66
C TYR A 226 7.13 -9.16 27.14
N PRO A 227 7.28 -8.28 28.14
CA PRO A 227 7.11 -8.66 29.54
C PRO A 227 5.68 -9.02 29.91
N ALA A 228 4.68 -8.54 29.18
CA ALA A 228 3.27 -8.75 29.49
C ALA A 228 2.71 -10.08 28.93
N ILE A 229 3.37 -10.69 27.94
CA ILE A 229 2.85 -11.85 27.21
C ILE A 229 3.76 -13.09 27.33
N ALA A 230 5.04 -12.92 27.67
CA ALA A 230 5.98 -14.03 27.74
C ALA A 230 5.97 -14.74 29.09
N PRO A 231 5.69 -16.04 29.17
CA PRO A 231 6.16 -16.83 30.30
C PRO A 231 7.69 -16.77 30.27
N ARG A 232 8.26 -16.48 31.44
CA ARG A 232 9.68 -16.30 31.72
C ARG A 232 10.60 -17.22 30.90
N LYS A 233 11.57 -16.58 30.23
CA LYS A 233 12.88 -17.11 29.81
C LYS A 233 12.88 -18.28 28.83
N VAL A 234 13.06 -17.91 27.56
CA VAL A 234 14.01 -18.64 26.74
C VAL A 234 15.25 -17.75 26.60
N SER A 235 16.31 -18.07 27.34
CA SER A 235 17.64 -17.54 27.05
C SER A 235 17.99 -17.92 25.62
N PRO A 236 18.56 -17.02 24.78
CA PRO A 236 19.13 -17.47 23.53
C PRO A 236 20.16 -18.54 23.85
N ALA A 237 19.96 -19.72 23.30
CA ALA A 237 20.98 -20.76 23.38
C ALA A 237 22.28 -20.19 22.83
N PRO A 238 23.42 -20.35 23.52
CA PRO A 238 24.71 -19.95 22.98
C PRO A 238 24.88 -20.67 21.67
N VAL A 239 25.25 -19.93 20.61
CA VAL A 239 25.67 -20.49 19.34
C VAL A 239 26.86 -21.39 19.67
N GLY A 240 26.59 -22.68 19.86
CA GLY A 240 27.61 -23.68 20.14
C GLY A 240 28.51 -23.83 18.95
N SER A 241 29.78 -23.56 19.16
CA SER A 241 30.86 -23.98 18.25
C SER A 241 30.65 -25.45 17.87
N ALA A 242 30.42 -25.69 16.58
CA ALA A 242 30.32 -27.02 16.03
C ALA A 242 31.72 -27.68 16.11
N THR A 243 32.01 -28.33 17.23
CA THR A 243 33.12 -29.28 17.29
C THR A 243 32.70 -30.54 16.56
N SER A 244 33.37 -30.76 15.44
CA SER A 244 33.38 -32.01 14.68
C SER A 244 33.55 -33.22 15.58
N ARG A 245 32.49 -34.03 15.79
CA ARG A 245 32.63 -35.42 16.18
C ARG A 245 32.27 -36.31 15.00
N ARG A 246 33.31 -36.84 14.34
CA ARG A 246 33.17 -38.01 13.47
C ARG A 246 32.72 -39.18 14.35
N GLY A 247 31.46 -39.60 14.17
CA GLY A 247 30.94 -40.83 14.78
C GLY A 247 30.50 -41.78 13.68
N ASN A 248 31.21 -42.92 13.58
CA ASN A 248 30.87 -44.05 12.73
C ASN A 248 29.44 -44.53 12.97
N ALA A 249 28.63 -44.55 11.93
CA ALA A 249 27.32 -45.23 11.94
C ALA A 249 27.48 -46.62 11.31
N PRO A 250 26.99 -47.70 11.94
CA PRO A 250 27.00 -49.02 11.34
C PRO A 250 25.90 -49.20 10.32
N HIS A 251 26.27 -49.82 9.18
CA HIS A 251 25.37 -50.29 8.14
C HIS A 251 24.28 -51.22 8.70
N ARG A 252 23.02 -50.85 8.56
CA ARG A 252 21.89 -51.75 8.76
C ARG A 252 21.28 -52.10 7.39
N LYS A 253 21.44 -53.34 6.97
CA LYS A 253 20.75 -53.95 5.81
C LYS A 253 19.27 -54.06 6.14
N MET A 254 18.45 -53.64 5.19
CA MET A 254 17.03 -54.00 5.19
C MET A 254 16.81 -55.30 4.39
N PRO A 255 15.80 -56.07 4.77
CA PRO A 255 15.30 -57.17 3.98
C PRO A 255 14.47 -56.70 2.79
#